data_190b63f4bf34944c315a16b170ba3cb2
#
_entry.id   190b63f4bf34944c315a16b170ba3cb2
#
_cell.length_a   1.000
_cell.length_b   1.000
_cell.length_c   1.000
_cell.angle_alpha   90.00
_cell.angle_beta   90.00
_cell.angle_gamma   90.00
#
_symmetry.space_group_name_H-M   'P 1'
#
loop_
_entity.id
_entity.type
_entity.pdbx_description
1 polymer ?
#
loop_
_entity_poly.entity_id
_entity_poly.type
_entity_poly.pdbx_seq_one_letter_code
_entity_poly.pdbx_strand_id
1 'polypeptide(L)'
;MGTGEDGKLNKNDNMRKKLIIGTIVISSIAIIGGVSYGVSANKIINEWNNKIYPNVFIEEVNVGGMTKEEAKSVIKNNYTKKIDDKDIVVNIKGKDKEYKAKYSEISPKYDIDKAVDEAFNYGKDSSFFKKNSLIKNKNNSKQEVQLNFSYNNKKLELLENKIVDKFTTLPKNASIAINGDISITPEQVGYGIDKKDLDNKLKKELNGDIENQTKIIVEKKEVKPKITKKDLSKIDGVIGEFTTSYKSSDSNRSTNIQVVTEFVDGTVLMPGEEFSYSKTSQKDKSLYKEGNAYINNQIVKDIGGGICQVSTTLYRAVMRANIRSTERHNHSLTVGYSNPSLDATVAWGYLDYKFKNPYDFPIYIKGITHNKNVTFKIYGNVDGLKGRSYDMTNEILNVINPKEEIIKDPNLKEGTRIVESNGQTGYVSKGYQLTYENGKVIKKELISTDSYAMVPRKVRVGTKKN
;
A
#
# COMPACT_ATOMS: atom_id res chain seq x y z
N MET A 1 -111.92 -36.92 62.98
CA MET A 1 -111.21 -35.80 63.60
C MET A 1 -109.83 -35.78 62.89
N GLY A 2 -109.62 -35.05 62.11
CA GLY A 2 -109.72 -33.86 61.43
C GLY A 2 -108.38 -33.25 61.22
N THR A 3 -107.96 -33.14 60.02
CA THR A 3 -107.36 -31.99 59.33
C THR A 3 -106.01 -31.43 59.76
N GLY A 4 -105.09 -31.40 58.79
CA GLY A 4 -103.97 -30.47 58.87
C GLY A 4 -102.73 -30.83 58.08
N GLU A 5 -102.83 -31.21 56.74
CA GLU A 5 -101.62 -31.41 55.91
C GLU A 5 -101.59 -30.63 54.59
N ASP A 6 -102.46 -29.63 54.32
CA ASP A 6 -102.49 -28.95 53.04
C ASP A 6 -101.74 -27.60 52.95
N GLY A 7 -101.01 -27.20 54.00
CA GLY A 7 -100.38 -25.84 54.05
C GLY A 7 -98.87 -25.74 53.69
N LYS A 8 -98.12 -26.90 53.63
CA LYS A 8 -96.66 -26.89 53.46
C LYS A 8 -96.15 -27.09 52.00
N LEU A 9 -96.95 -27.73 51.13
CA LEU A 9 -96.57 -28.00 49.72
C LEU A 9 -96.58 -26.77 48.84
N ASN A 10 -97.45 -25.82 49.09
CA ASN A 10 -97.62 -24.59 48.21
C ASN A 10 -96.62 -23.50 48.49
N LYS A 11 -95.86 -23.47 49.57
CA LYS A 11 -94.83 -22.46 49.88
C LYS A 11 -93.47 -22.81 49.26
N ASN A 12 -93.13 -24.11 49.19
CA ASN A 12 -91.87 -24.58 48.60
C ASN A 12 -91.85 -24.48 47.06
N ASP A 13 -93.01 -24.72 46.39
CA ASP A 13 -93.16 -24.60 44.96
C ASP A 13 -93.09 -23.11 44.48
N ASN A 14 -93.70 -22.20 45.26
CA ASN A 14 -93.59 -20.76 44.96
C ASN A 14 -92.13 -20.20 45.16
N MET A 15 -91.44 -20.76 46.17
CA MET A 15 -90.05 -20.39 46.43
C MET A 15 -89.13 -20.94 45.35
N ARG A 16 -89.31 -22.20 44.91
CA ARG A 16 -88.58 -22.79 43.77
C ARG A 16 -88.86 -22.01 42.45
N LYS A 17 -90.13 -21.64 42.15
CA LYS A 17 -90.49 -20.86 40.98
C LYS A 17 -89.84 -19.43 41.00
N LYS A 18 -89.82 -18.79 42.17
CA LYS A 18 -89.09 -17.47 42.32
C LYS A 18 -87.60 -17.62 42.21
N LEU A 19 -87.01 -18.71 42.70
CA LEU A 19 -85.57 -18.98 42.51
C LEU A 19 -85.24 -19.24 41.07
N ILE A 20 -86.01 -20.05 40.34
CA ILE A 20 -85.84 -20.34 38.89
C ILE A 20 -86.00 -19.07 38.04
N ILE A 21 -87.04 -18.27 38.33
CA ILE A 21 -87.23 -16.99 37.60
C ILE A 21 -86.09 -16.02 37.93
N GLY A 22 -85.65 -15.91 39.19
CA GLY A 22 -84.48 -15.11 39.56
C GLY A 22 -83.19 -15.53 38.83
N THR A 23 -82.98 -16.87 38.76
CA THR A 23 -81.81 -17.41 38.01
C THR A 23 -81.88 -17.14 36.51
N ILE A 24 -83.08 -17.31 35.90
CA ILE A 24 -83.27 -16.98 34.44
C ILE A 24 -83.07 -15.47 34.17
N VAL A 25 -83.62 -14.58 35.06
CA VAL A 25 -83.45 -13.14 34.90
C VAL A 25 -81.97 -12.72 35.07
N ILE A 26 -81.28 -13.29 36.06
CA ILE A 26 -79.85 -13.04 36.27
C ILE A 26 -79.03 -13.60 35.07
N SER A 27 -79.35 -14.79 34.57
CA SER A 27 -78.73 -15.37 33.40
C SER A 27 -78.99 -14.56 32.13
N SER A 28 -80.23 -14.05 31.95
CA SER A 28 -80.59 -13.21 30.81
C SER A 28 -79.87 -11.84 30.85
N ILE A 29 -79.76 -11.21 32.01
CA ILE A 29 -79.03 -9.98 32.21
C ILE A 29 -77.52 -10.21 31.98
N ALA A 30 -76.96 -11.32 32.43
CA ALA A 30 -75.56 -11.69 32.17
C ALA A 30 -75.29 -11.96 30.69
N ILE A 31 -76.23 -12.62 29.96
CA ILE A 31 -76.12 -12.86 28.51
C ILE A 31 -76.24 -11.55 27.75
N ILE A 32 -77.20 -10.70 28.04
CA ILE A 32 -77.36 -9.39 27.39
C ILE A 32 -76.17 -8.48 27.69
N GLY A 33 -75.69 -8.47 28.93
CA GLY A 33 -74.48 -7.73 29.30
C GLY A 33 -73.25 -8.28 28.61
N GLY A 34 -73.06 -9.60 28.47
CA GLY A 34 -71.99 -10.26 27.77
C GLY A 34 -71.97 -9.98 26.26
N VAL A 35 -73.15 -10.04 25.62
CA VAL A 35 -73.31 -9.73 24.18
C VAL A 35 -73.05 -8.24 23.92
N SER A 36 -73.62 -7.35 24.75
CA SER A 36 -73.37 -5.90 24.64
C SER A 36 -71.88 -5.53 24.81
N TYR A 37 -71.23 -6.17 25.82
CA TYR A 37 -69.80 -6.02 26.03
C TYR A 37 -68.98 -6.54 24.81
N GLY A 38 -69.35 -7.72 24.29
CA GLY A 38 -68.67 -8.34 23.13
C GLY A 38 -68.79 -7.48 21.88
N VAL A 39 -69.97 -6.93 21.59
CA VAL A 39 -70.16 -6.03 20.42
C VAL A 39 -69.38 -4.72 20.59
N SER A 40 -69.41 -4.11 21.78
CA SER A 40 -68.67 -2.90 22.08
C SER A 40 -67.14 -3.12 21.99
N ALA A 41 -66.66 -4.21 22.57
CA ALA A 41 -65.24 -4.57 22.53
C ALA A 41 -64.75 -4.91 21.10
N ASN A 42 -65.58 -5.61 20.31
CA ASN A 42 -65.26 -5.91 18.92
C ASN A 42 -65.17 -4.63 18.06
N LYS A 43 -66.08 -3.67 18.25
CA LYS A 43 -66.00 -2.39 17.57
C LYS A 43 -64.68 -1.64 17.88
N ILE A 44 -64.30 -1.60 19.15
CA ILE A 44 -63.06 -0.99 19.59
C ILE A 44 -61.86 -1.71 19.00
N ILE A 45 -61.80 -3.07 19.06
CA ILE A 45 -60.69 -3.83 18.49
C ILE A 45 -60.54 -3.56 16.97
N ASN A 46 -61.68 -3.48 16.24
CA ASN A 46 -61.70 -3.17 14.80
C ASN A 46 -61.17 -1.76 14.48
N GLU A 47 -61.49 -0.74 15.29
CA GLU A 47 -60.97 0.62 15.15
C GLU A 47 -59.44 0.66 15.34
N TRP A 48 -58.85 -0.30 16.04
CA TRP A 48 -57.44 -0.41 16.31
C TRP A 48 -56.72 -1.44 15.42
N ASN A 49 -57.39 -2.04 14.44
CA ASN A 49 -56.78 -3.05 13.58
C ASN A 49 -55.58 -2.49 12.81
N ASN A 50 -55.66 -1.25 12.32
CA ASN A 50 -54.63 -0.58 11.55
C ASN A 50 -53.77 0.40 12.38
N LYS A 51 -53.87 0.34 13.72
CA LYS A 51 -53.16 1.25 14.64
C LYS A 51 -52.34 0.45 15.63
N ILE A 52 -51.21 1.01 16.02
CA ILE A 52 -50.38 0.52 17.12
C ILE A 52 -51.17 0.70 18.43
N TYR A 53 -51.14 -0.30 19.32
CA TYR A 53 -51.84 -0.23 20.58
C TYR A 53 -51.26 0.86 21.49
N PRO A 54 -52.06 1.40 22.47
CA PRO A 54 -51.61 2.44 23.39
C PRO A 54 -50.38 1.99 24.23
N ASN A 55 -49.60 2.95 24.71
CA ASN A 55 -48.40 2.76 25.54
C ASN A 55 -47.28 1.94 24.87
N VAL A 56 -47.24 1.90 23.54
CA VAL A 56 -46.12 1.36 22.76
C VAL A 56 -45.21 2.50 22.35
N PHE A 57 -43.95 2.33 22.60
CA PHE A 57 -42.89 3.30 22.30
C PHE A 57 -41.82 2.66 21.42
N ILE A 58 -41.27 3.41 20.52
CA ILE A 58 -40.01 3.07 19.82
C ILE A 58 -38.97 4.04 20.38
N GLU A 59 -38.00 3.52 21.12
CA GLU A 59 -37.12 4.30 22.01
C GLU A 59 -37.95 5.22 22.91
N GLU A 60 -37.69 6.53 22.87
CA GLU A 60 -38.42 7.53 23.66
C GLU A 60 -39.72 8.02 22.99
N VAL A 61 -40.01 7.62 21.74
CA VAL A 61 -41.14 8.13 20.96
C VAL A 61 -42.37 7.27 21.17
N ASN A 62 -43.45 7.89 21.72
CA ASN A 62 -44.75 7.23 21.81
C ASN A 62 -45.40 7.11 20.42
N VAL A 63 -45.57 5.88 19.94
CA VAL A 63 -46.16 5.54 18.64
C VAL A 63 -47.57 4.98 18.79
N GLY A 64 -48.12 4.88 20.04
CA GLY A 64 -49.44 4.39 20.31
C GLY A 64 -50.53 5.25 19.63
N GLY A 65 -51.49 4.61 18.95
CA GLY A 65 -52.53 5.22 18.16
C GLY A 65 -52.17 5.55 16.72
N MET A 66 -50.92 5.44 16.35
CA MET A 66 -50.41 5.69 14.97
C MET A 66 -50.65 4.49 14.07
N THR A 67 -50.82 4.71 12.78
CA THR A 67 -50.65 3.71 11.73
C THR A 67 -49.16 3.40 11.54
N LYS A 68 -48.81 2.34 10.79
CA LYS A 68 -47.42 2.03 10.47
C LYS A 68 -46.73 3.18 9.75
N GLU A 69 -47.41 3.81 8.80
CA GLU A 69 -46.87 4.90 7.97
C GLU A 69 -46.57 6.15 8.80
N GLU A 70 -47.51 6.50 9.69
CA GLU A 70 -47.33 7.62 10.62
C GLU A 70 -46.14 7.36 11.57
N ALA A 71 -46.08 6.17 12.16
CA ALA A 71 -44.99 5.79 13.05
C ALA A 71 -43.63 5.84 12.32
N LYS A 72 -43.53 5.24 11.11
CA LYS A 72 -42.32 5.33 10.28
C LYS A 72 -41.88 6.76 10.03
N SER A 73 -42.82 7.64 9.66
CA SER A 73 -42.53 9.03 9.38
C SER A 73 -41.98 9.75 10.62
N VAL A 74 -42.62 9.56 11.77
CA VAL A 74 -42.22 10.18 13.03
C VAL A 74 -40.86 9.70 13.48
N ILE A 75 -40.60 8.39 13.45
CA ILE A 75 -39.28 7.80 13.83
C ILE A 75 -38.19 8.25 12.88
N LYS A 76 -38.45 8.26 11.56
CA LYS A 76 -37.45 8.75 10.58
C LYS A 76 -37.06 10.20 10.82
N ASN A 77 -38.02 11.06 11.13
CA ASN A 77 -37.75 12.47 11.41
C ASN A 77 -36.96 12.66 12.73
N ASN A 78 -37.25 11.86 13.75
CA ASN A 78 -36.61 12.00 15.06
C ASN A 78 -35.21 11.40 15.12
N TYR A 79 -34.92 10.35 14.33
CA TYR A 79 -33.64 9.61 14.42
C TYR A 79 -32.77 9.77 13.18
N THR A 80 -33.26 9.49 11.97
CA THR A 80 -32.43 9.51 10.77
C THR A 80 -31.84 10.87 10.44
N LYS A 81 -32.66 11.93 10.50
CA LYS A 81 -32.17 13.29 10.21
C LYS A 81 -31.19 13.80 11.25
N LYS A 82 -31.45 13.51 12.53
CA LYS A 82 -30.58 13.95 13.61
C LYS A 82 -29.22 13.24 13.59
N ILE A 83 -29.20 11.89 13.31
CA ILE A 83 -27.95 11.15 13.25
C ILE A 83 -27.09 11.57 12.07
N ASP A 84 -27.67 11.89 10.90
CA ASP A 84 -26.91 12.32 9.73
C ASP A 84 -26.11 13.60 10.00
N ASP A 85 -26.65 14.50 10.79
CA ASP A 85 -26.05 15.81 11.14
C ASP A 85 -25.08 15.72 12.33
N LYS A 86 -25.05 14.60 13.03
CA LYS A 86 -24.20 14.41 14.21
C LYS A 86 -22.72 14.37 13.84
N ASP A 87 -21.88 14.97 14.69
CA ASP A 87 -20.42 14.98 14.50
C ASP A 87 -19.74 13.75 15.12
N ILE A 88 -18.78 13.22 14.37
CA ILE A 88 -17.72 12.33 14.85
C ILE A 88 -16.48 13.18 15.02
N VAL A 89 -16.00 13.33 16.24
CA VAL A 89 -14.83 14.15 16.58
C VAL A 89 -13.69 13.26 17.03
N VAL A 90 -12.58 13.32 16.32
CA VAL A 90 -11.36 12.57 16.66
C VAL A 90 -10.27 13.56 17.06
N ASN A 91 -9.78 13.44 18.29
CA ASN A 91 -8.74 14.29 18.86
C ASN A 91 -7.45 13.50 19.06
N ILE A 92 -6.31 14.18 18.92
CA ILE A 92 -5.02 13.65 19.36
C ILE A 92 -4.80 14.01 20.82
N LYS A 93 -4.47 13.01 21.64
CA LYS A 93 -4.16 13.19 23.07
C LYS A 93 -3.08 14.27 23.28
N GLY A 94 -3.41 15.29 24.07
CA GLY A 94 -2.47 16.37 24.42
C GLY A 94 -2.15 17.36 23.28
N LYS A 95 -2.96 17.43 22.24
CA LYS A 95 -2.82 18.39 21.14
C LYS A 95 -4.15 19.05 20.81
N ASP A 96 -4.15 20.34 20.46
CA ASP A 96 -5.32 21.07 19.94
C ASP A 96 -5.53 20.79 18.45
N LYS A 97 -5.49 19.51 18.07
CA LYS A 97 -5.78 19.08 16.70
C LYS A 97 -6.94 18.12 16.74
N GLU A 98 -7.99 18.48 16.03
CA GLU A 98 -9.16 17.65 15.86
C GLU A 98 -9.44 17.37 14.39
N TYR A 99 -10.12 16.25 14.13
CA TYR A 99 -10.75 15.93 12.88
C TYR A 99 -12.27 15.81 13.12
N LYS A 100 -13.07 16.52 12.34
CA LYS A 100 -14.53 16.43 12.40
C LYS A 100 -15.07 15.82 11.13
N ALA A 101 -15.96 14.87 11.27
CA ALA A 101 -16.74 14.27 10.22
C ALA A 101 -18.21 14.18 10.63
N LYS A 102 -19.11 14.07 9.67
CA LYS A 102 -20.53 13.81 9.93
C LYS A 102 -20.80 12.31 9.89
N TYR A 103 -21.79 11.85 10.69
CA TYR A 103 -22.28 10.48 10.58
C TYR A 103 -22.78 10.14 9.17
N SER A 104 -23.32 11.10 8.43
CA SER A 104 -23.70 10.91 7.02
C SER A 104 -22.57 10.35 6.14
N GLU A 105 -21.29 10.60 6.48
CA GLU A 105 -20.14 10.05 5.75
C GLU A 105 -20.03 8.52 5.86
N ILE A 106 -20.55 7.93 6.94
CA ILE A 106 -20.58 6.47 7.15
C ILE A 106 -21.90 5.81 6.77
N SER A 107 -22.87 6.59 6.23
CA SER A 107 -24.22 6.14 5.87
C SER A 107 -24.90 5.37 7.00
N PRO A 108 -25.25 6.07 8.10
CA PRO A 108 -25.93 5.48 9.24
C PRO A 108 -27.33 4.97 8.83
N LYS A 109 -27.79 3.91 9.47
CA LYS A 109 -29.12 3.35 9.25
C LYS A 109 -29.72 2.86 10.56
N TYR A 110 -31.03 3.10 10.72
CA TYR A 110 -31.85 2.45 11.72
C TYR A 110 -32.79 1.47 11.05
N ASP A 111 -33.08 0.37 11.73
CA ASP A 111 -34.00 -0.68 11.29
C ASP A 111 -35.47 -0.28 11.59
N ILE A 112 -35.91 0.87 11.04
CA ILE A 112 -37.20 1.50 11.34
C ILE A 112 -38.35 0.59 10.96
N ASP A 113 -38.29 -0.07 9.80
CA ASP A 113 -39.36 -0.96 9.33
C ASP A 113 -39.59 -2.10 10.32
N LYS A 114 -38.52 -2.73 10.80
CA LYS A 114 -38.60 -3.81 11.77
C LYS A 114 -39.14 -3.34 13.10
N ALA A 115 -38.63 -2.22 13.61
CA ALA A 115 -39.10 -1.66 14.89
C ALA A 115 -40.60 -1.26 14.83
N VAL A 116 -41.04 -0.66 13.72
CA VAL A 116 -42.45 -0.32 13.52
C VAL A 116 -43.32 -1.57 13.38
N ASP A 117 -42.84 -2.62 12.67
CA ASP A 117 -43.55 -3.89 12.57
C ASP A 117 -43.67 -4.59 13.93
N GLU A 118 -42.64 -4.58 14.75
CA GLU A 118 -42.66 -5.11 16.11
C GLU A 118 -43.65 -4.34 16.99
N ALA A 119 -43.58 -3.02 16.97
CA ALA A 119 -44.52 -2.14 17.70
C ALA A 119 -45.97 -2.35 17.24
N PHE A 120 -46.21 -2.51 15.94
CA PHE A 120 -47.53 -2.74 15.38
C PHE A 120 -48.11 -4.08 15.76
N ASN A 121 -47.31 -5.12 15.76
CA ASN A 121 -47.75 -6.48 16.06
C ASN A 121 -47.89 -6.75 17.56
N TYR A 122 -47.43 -5.85 18.42
CA TYR A 122 -47.57 -5.99 19.85
C TYR A 122 -49.03 -6.21 20.26
N GLY A 123 -49.32 -7.36 20.88
CA GLY A 123 -50.64 -7.73 21.35
C GLY A 123 -51.68 -8.10 20.28
N LYS A 124 -51.33 -8.04 18.95
CA LYS A 124 -52.28 -8.37 17.89
C LYS A 124 -52.69 -9.84 17.87
N ASP A 125 -51.83 -10.72 18.31
CA ASP A 125 -52.10 -12.19 18.39
C ASP A 125 -52.70 -12.61 19.73
N SER A 126 -52.99 -11.67 20.63
CA SER A 126 -53.57 -11.97 21.93
C SER A 126 -55.04 -12.34 21.82
N SER A 127 -55.60 -12.95 22.89
CA SER A 127 -57.01 -13.26 22.98
C SER A 127 -57.88 -11.98 22.95
N PHE A 128 -59.15 -12.10 22.58
CA PHE A 128 -60.12 -11.01 22.50
C PHE A 128 -60.15 -10.14 23.77
N PHE A 129 -60.22 -10.75 24.94
CA PHE A 129 -60.23 -10.01 26.20
C PHE A 129 -58.92 -9.26 26.45
N LYS A 130 -57.78 -9.87 26.12
CA LYS A 130 -56.47 -9.27 26.28
C LYS A 130 -56.29 -8.07 25.33
N LYS A 131 -56.73 -8.19 24.06
CA LYS A 131 -56.74 -7.10 23.09
C LYS A 131 -57.53 -5.89 23.61
N ASN A 132 -58.79 -6.14 24.06
CA ASN A 132 -59.61 -5.07 24.61
C ASN A 132 -59.02 -4.44 25.87
N SER A 133 -58.36 -5.24 26.72
CA SER A 133 -57.60 -4.74 27.89
C SER A 133 -56.44 -3.86 27.51
N LEU A 134 -55.62 -4.29 26.53
CA LEU A 134 -54.47 -3.53 26.06
C LEU A 134 -54.86 -2.19 25.46
N ILE A 135 -56.04 -2.11 24.78
CA ILE A 135 -56.55 -0.89 24.17
C ILE A 135 -57.14 0.07 25.19
N LYS A 136 -57.93 -0.43 26.15
CA LYS A 136 -58.64 0.39 27.10
C LYS A 136 -57.86 0.82 28.32
N ASN A 137 -56.90 0.02 28.75
CA ASN A 137 -56.20 0.25 30.01
C ASN A 137 -55.00 1.21 29.77
N LYS A 138 -55.20 2.49 29.99
CA LYS A 138 -54.17 3.54 29.87
C LYS A 138 -53.03 3.38 30.88
N ASN A 139 -53.17 2.54 31.89
CA ASN A 139 -52.16 2.29 32.93
C ASN A 139 -51.35 1.00 32.66
N ASN A 140 -51.43 0.41 31.46
CA ASN A 140 -50.53 -0.70 31.10
C ASN A 140 -49.10 -0.23 31.19
N SER A 141 -48.19 -1.18 31.54
CA SER A 141 -46.76 -0.90 31.49
C SER A 141 -46.33 -0.44 30.09
N LYS A 142 -45.43 0.50 30.04
CA LYS A 142 -44.78 0.97 28.82
C LYS A 142 -44.18 -0.25 28.07
N GLN A 143 -44.52 -0.38 26.79
CA GLN A 143 -43.89 -1.37 25.92
C GLN A 143 -42.88 -0.64 25.08
N GLU A 144 -41.60 -0.95 25.24
CA GLU A 144 -40.51 -0.36 24.51
C GLU A 144 -40.00 -1.28 23.40
N VAL A 145 -39.80 -0.73 22.22
CA VAL A 145 -39.17 -1.36 21.08
C VAL A 145 -37.89 -0.57 20.76
N GLN A 146 -36.77 -1.27 20.60
CA GLN A 146 -35.48 -0.64 20.33
C GLN A 146 -35.24 -0.48 18.84
N LEU A 147 -34.51 0.59 18.47
CA LEU A 147 -34.00 0.82 17.12
C LEU A 147 -32.59 0.24 16.97
N ASN A 148 -32.43 -0.73 16.11
CA ASN A 148 -31.10 -1.23 15.80
C ASN A 148 -30.37 -0.26 14.87
N PHE A 149 -29.20 0.18 15.30
CA PHE A 149 -28.31 1.05 14.55
C PHE A 149 -27.28 0.23 13.77
N SER A 150 -26.97 0.68 12.56
CA SER A 150 -25.90 0.11 11.71
C SER A 150 -25.31 1.20 10.81
N TYR A 151 -24.16 0.93 10.21
CA TYR A 151 -23.48 1.82 9.27
C TYR A 151 -22.76 1.02 8.19
N ASN A 152 -22.28 1.70 7.14
CA ASN A 152 -21.55 1.08 6.05
C ASN A 152 -20.07 0.95 6.40
N ASN A 153 -19.58 -0.28 6.61
CA ASN A 153 -18.19 -0.56 6.98
C ASN A 153 -17.16 -0.06 5.94
N LYS A 154 -17.47 -0.11 4.63
CA LYS A 154 -16.56 0.41 3.59
C LYS A 154 -16.42 1.93 3.68
N LYS A 155 -17.51 2.62 3.98
CA LYS A 155 -17.49 4.07 4.19
C LYS A 155 -16.78 4.45 5.48
N LEU A 156 -16.92 3.66 6.54
CA LEU A 156 -16.16 3.83 7.77
C LEU A 156 -14.65 3.70 7.48
N GLU A 157 -14.22 2.67 6.74
CA GLU A 157 -12.83 2.50 6.36
C GLU A 157 -12.27 3.69 5.55
N LEU A 158 -13.07 4.25 4.64
CA LEU A 158 -12.69 5.47 3.89
C LEU A 158 -12.53 6.68 4.83
N LEU A 159 -13.40 6.82 5.81
CA LEU A 159 -13.29 7.87 6.82
C LEU A 159 -12.03 7.70 7.67
N GLU A 160 -11.76 6.47 8.12
CA GLU A 160 -10.54 6.13 8.87
C GLU A 160 -9.27 6.52 8.09
N ASN A 161 -9.21 6.19 6.80
CA ASN A 161 -8.07 6.56 5.96
C ASN A 161 -7.88 8.08 5.91
N LYS A 162 -8.95 8.86 5.74
CA LYS A 162 -8.90 10.33 5.78
C LYS A 162 -8.37 10.86 7.12
N ILE A 163 -8.81 10.25 8.22
CA ILE A 163 -8.36 10.63 9.57
C ILE A 163 -6.88 10.30 9.75
N VAL A 164 -6.45 9.10 9.36
CA VAL A 164 -5.04 8.68 9.41
C VAL A 164 -4.18 9.63 8.58
N ASP A 165 -4.55 9.90 7.35
CA ASP A 165 -3.80 10.81 6.46
C ASP A 165 -3.67 12.22 7.04
N LYS A 166 -4.76 12.75 7.63
CA LYS A 166 -4.77 14.07 8.26
C LYS A 166 -3.80 14.18 9.44
N PHE A 167 -3.65 13.11 10.20
CA PHE A 167 -2.80 13.08 11.39
C PHE A 167 -1.40 12.50 11.14
N THR A 168 -1.12 12.04 9.91
CA THR A 168 0.17 11.49 9.54
C THR A 168 1.11 12.58 9.00
N THR A 169 2.33 12.58 9.50
CA THR A 169 3.47 13.29 8.93
C THR A 169 4.53 12.25 8.62
N LEU A 170 4.87 12.09 7.35
CA LEU A 170 5.87 11.11 6.94
C LEU A 170 7.26 11.47 7.48
N PRO A 171 8.05 10.49 7.92
CA PRO A 171 9.43 10.71 8.31
C PRO A 171 10.27 11.10 7.09
N LYS A 172 11.30 11.91 7.29
CA LYS A 172 12.32 12.16 6.27
C LYS A 172 13.62 11.50 6.70
N ASN A 173 14.22 10.74 5.80
CA ASN A 173 15.52 10.14 6.03
C ASN A 173 16.60 11.21 6.13
N ALA A 174 17.66 10.94 6.89
CA ALA A 174 18.90 11.69 6.79
C ALA A 174 19.45 11.60 5.35
N SER A 175 20.13 12.62 4.92
CA SER A 175 20.79 12.66 3.60
C SER A 175 22.24 13.10 3.74
N ILE A 176 23.07 12.65 2.79
CA ILE A 176 24.50 12.96 2.74
C ILE A 176 24.80 13.61 1.38
N ALA A 177 25.61 14.66 1.41
CA ALA A 177 26.15 15.31 0.23
C ALA A 177 27.67 15.41 0.37
N ILE A 178 28.38 15.12 -0.71
CA ILE A 178 29.85 15.16 -0.75
C ILE A 178 30.28 16.10 -1.90
N ASN A 179 30.70 17.31 -1.53
CA ASN A 179 31.18 18.36 -2.45
C ASN A 179 32.54 18.91 -1.93
N GLY A 180 33.52 18.01 -1.81
CA GLY A 180 34.76 18.23 -1.08
C GLY A 180 34.64 17.64 0.31
N ASP A 181 33.86 18.25 1.18
CA ASP A 181 33.59 17.76 2.54
C ASP A 181 32.29 16.91 2.60
N ILE A 182 32.23 16.05 3.59
CA ILE A 182 31.05 15.21 3.90
C ILE A 182 30.08 16.07 4.73
N SER A 183 28.90 16.33 4.19
CA SER A 183 27.81 17.05 4.85
C SER A 183 26.61 16.15 5.04
N ILE A 184 26.11 16.03 6.27
CA ILE A 184 24.95 15.20 6.61
C ILE A 184 23.83 16.08 7.13
N THR A 185 22.69 16.05 6.42
CA THR A 185 21.43 16.64 6.89
C THR A 185 20.73 15.62 7.78
N PRO A 186 20.39 15.95 9.04
CA PRO A 186 19.71 15.03 9.94
C PRO A 186 18.33 14.61 9.42
N GLU A 187 17.91 13.46 9.85
CA GLU A 187 16.57 12.95 9.67
C GLU A 187 15.51 13.77 10.40
N GLN A 188 14.26 13.63 9.95
CA GLN A 188 13.09 14.15 10.66
C GLN A 188 12.17 12.99 11.00
N VAL A 189 11.83 12.87 12.27
CA VAL A 189 10.88 11.87 12.76
C VAL A 189 9.49 12.21 12.21
N GLY A 190 8.83 11.23 11.66
CA GLY A 190 7.43 11.30 11.28
C GLY A 190 6.54 10.98 12.47
N TYR A 191 5.24 11.19 12.26
CA TYR A 191 4.22 10.85 13.25
C TYR A 191 2.98 10.33 12.55
N GLY A 192 2.28 9.44 13.22
CA GLY A 192 1.02 8.89 12.74
C GLY A 192 0.14 8.46 13.90
N ILE A 193 -1.04 7.95 13.58
CA ILE A 193 -1.93 7.27 14.52
C ILE A 193 -2.06 5.81 14.12
N ASP A 194 -2.34 4.96 15.09
CA ASP A 194 -2.58 3.54 14.83
C ASP A 194 -3.99 3.36 14.24
N LYS A 195 -4.08 2.94 12.97
CA LYS A 195 -5.38 2.73 12.30
C LYS A 195 -6.23 1.68 13.02
N LYS A 196 -5.61 0.63 13.56
CA LYS A 196 -6.33 -0.43 14.27
C LYS A 196 -6.90 0.07 15.62
N ASP A 197 -6.15 0.91 16.33
CA ASP A 197 -6.66 1.56 17.55
C ASP A 197 -7.82 2.51 17.24
N LEU A 198 -7.70 3.28 16.16
CA LEU A 198 -8.78 4.16 15.68
C LEU A 198 -10.02 3.36 15.32
N ASP A 199 -9.91 2.29 14.52
CA ASP A 199 -11.01 1.40 14.13
C ASP A 199 -11.74 0.83 15.34
N ASN A 200 -10.99 0.27 16.30
CA ASN A 200 -11.57 -0.29 17.52
C ASN A 200 -12.34 0.77 18.33
N LYS A 201 -11.81 1.97 18.45
CA LYS A 201 -12.44 3.07 19.19
C LYS A 201 -13.69 3.60 18.45
N LEU A 202 -13.61 3.74 17.12
CA LEU A 202 -14.76 4.12 16.30
C LEU A 202 -15.90 3.10 16.45
N LYS A 203 -15.62 1.83 16.26
CA LYS A 203 -16.63 0.76 16.39
C LYS A 203 -17.28 0.69 17.77
N LYS A 204 -16.53 1.01 18.82
CA LYS A 204 -17.05 1.04 20.19
C LYS A 204 -17.98 2.25 20.44
N GLU A 205 -17.64 3.41 19.90
CA GLU A 205 -18.35 4.66 20.19
C GLU A 205 -19.46 4.98 19.18
N LEU A 206 -19.49 4.34 17.99
CA LEU A 206 -20.52 4.50 16.98
C LEU A 206 -21.76 3.67 17.35
N ASN A 207 -22.65 4.23 18.18
CA ASN A 207 -23.75 3.54 18.82
C ASN A 207 -25.15 4.00 18.42
N GLY A 208 -25.28 4.95 17.49
CA GLY A 208 -26.59 5.48 17.08
C GLY A 208 -27.29 6.41 18.09
N ASP A 209 -26.66 6.74 19.21
CA ASP A 209 -27.16 7.77 20.13
C ASP A 209 -27.19 9.13 19.42
N ILE A 210 -28.36 9.78 19.40
CA ILE A 210 -28.55 11.07 18.72
C ILE A 210 -28.33 12.30 19.64
N GLU A 211 -28.22 12.11 20.94
CA GLU A 211 -28.08 13.18 21.92
C GLU A 211 -26.62 13.53 22.20
N ASN A 212 -25.77 12.50 22.40
CA ASN A 212 -24.39 12.70 22.81
C ASN A 212 -23.42 12.71 21.60
N GLN A 213 -22.49 13.66 21.58
CA GLN A 213 -21.44 13.76 20.55
C GLN A 213 -20.48 12.57 20.64
N THR A 214 -20.17 11.94 19.49
CA THR A 214 -19.14 10.90 19.42
C THR A 214 -17.75 11.52 19.46
N LYS A 215 -17.04 11.32 20.58
CA LYS A 215 -15.67 11.83 20.78
C LYS A 215 -14.69 10.69 20.96
N ILE A 216 -13.62 10.72 20.16
CA ILE A 216 -12.57 9.72 20.16
C ILE A 216 -11.23 10.39 20.40
N ILE A 217 -10.43 9.81 21.29
CA ILE A 217 -9.07 10.27 21.57
C ILE A 217 -8.11 9.18 21.10
N VAL A 218 -7.22 9.55 20.18
CA VAL A 218 -6.14 8.67 19.67
C VAL A 218 -4.77 9.14 20.14
N GLU A 219 -3.84 8.22 20.28
CA GLU A 219 -2.47 8.52 20.61
C GLU A 219 -1.63 8.71 19.35
N LYS A 220 -0.75 9.70 19.40
CA LYS A 220 0.24 9.94 18.35
C LYS A 220 1.42 9.00 18.56
N LYS A 221 1.81 8.26 17.52
CA LYS A 221 2.99 7.39 17.52
C LYS A 221 4.07 7.97 16.62
N GLU A 222 5.32 7.86 17.04
CA GLU A 222 6.44 8.21 16.20
C GLU A 222 6.64 7.18 15.10
N VAL A 223 6.92 7.67 13.89
CA VAL A 223 7.36 6.89 12.75
C VAL A 223 8.82 7.22 12.49
N LYS A 224 9.69 6.28 12.80
CA LYS A 224 11.13 6.47 12.66
C LYS A 224 11.52 6.45 11.18
N PRO A 225 12.44 7.33 10.75
CA PRO A 225 13.05 7.27 9.43
C PRO A 225 13.88 5.98 9.28
N LYS A 226 14.06 5.53 8.04
CA LYS A 226 14.85 4.32 7.73
C LYS A 226 16.35 4.58 7.78
N ILE A 227 16.78 5.81 7.47
CA ILE A 227 18.18 6.25 7.45
C ILE A 227 18.34 7.40 8.43
N THR A 228 19.24 7.25 9.39
CA THR A 228 19.52 8.27 10.42
C THR A 228 20.87 8.95 10.19
N LYS A 229 21.05 10.13 10.78
CA LYS A 229 22.36 10.80 10.82
C LYS A 229 23.43 9.88 11.43
N LYS A 230 23.07 9.11 12.48
CA LYS A 230 23.97 8.14 13.12
C LYS A 230 24.46 7.07 12.14
N ASP A 231 23.59 6.59 11.22
CA ASP A 231 24.00 5.62 10.21
C ASP A 231 24.96 6.25 9.21
N LEU A 232 24.62 7.42 8.67
CA LEU A 232 25.43 8.11 7.68
C LEU A 232 26.77 8.64 8.20
N SER A 233 26.87 8.96 9.50
CA SER A 233 28.14 9.38 10.11
C SER A 233 29.21 8.29 10.21
N LYS A 234 28.86 7.04 9.88
CA LYS A 234 29.86 5.99 9.69
C LYS A 234 30.64 6.13 8.37
N ILE A 235 30.16 6.95 7.44
CA ILE A 235 30.86 7.26 6.19
C ILE A 235 31.87 8.37 6.48
N ASP A 236 33.16 8.04 6.45
CA ASP A 236 34.25 8.95 6.83
C ASP A 236 35.30 9.17 5.71
N GLY A 237 35.31 8.35 4.65
CA GLY A 237 36.27 8.50 3.58
C GLY A 237 36.04 7.62 2.35
N VAL A 238 36.93 7.72 1.39
CA VAL A 238 36.93 6.92 0.15
C VAL A 238 37.52 5.54 0.43
N ILE A 239 36.77 4.50 0.13
CA ILE A 239 37.18 3.09 0.26
C ILE A 239 37.47 2.42 -1.09
N GLY A 240 37.08 3.05 -2.21
CA GLY A 240 37.41 2.58 -3.57
C GLY A 240 37.16 3.69 -4.58
N GLU A 241 38.05 3.79 -5.58
CA GLU A 241 37.97 4.83 -6.62
C GLU A 241 38.47 4.27 -7.96
N PHE A 242 37.82 4.64 -9.06
CA PHE A 242 38.31 4.36 -10.39
C PHE A 242 37.85 5.43 -11.39
N THR A 243 38.71 5.66 -12.41
CA THR A 243 38.48 6.65 -13.47
C THR A 243 38.71 6.04 -14.83
N THR A 244 37.85 6.36 -15.78
CA THR A 244 38.11 6.11 -17.21
C THR A 244 37.93 7.39 -18.04
N SER A 245 38.72 7.49 -19.15
CA SER A 245 38.62 8.60 -20.06
C SER A 245 37.68 8.31 -21.23
N TYR A 246 36.84 9.30 -21.59
CA TYR A 246 36.00 9.27 -22.77
C TYR A 246 36.33 10.43 -23.76
N LYS A 247 37.62 10.83 -23.83
CA LYS A 247 38.09 11.94 -24.69
C LYS A 247 37.75 11.71 -26.15
N SER A 248 37.77 10.47 -26.64
CA SER A 248 37.42 10.10 -28.03
C SER A 248 35.93 10.08 -28.33
N SER A 249 35.07 10.36 -27.35
CA SER A 249 33.62 10.33 -27.52
C SER A 249 33.11 11.61 -28.17
N ASP A 250 32.17 11.46 -29.10
CA ASP A 250 31.35 12.53 -29.61
C ASP A 250 30.47 13.18 -28.54
N SER A 251 29.73 14.24 -28.92
CA SER A 251 28.86 14.96 -27.97
C SER A 251 27.72 14.08 -27.41
N ASN A 252 27.07 13.32 -28.28
CA ASN A 252 25.92 12.47 -27.84
C ASN A 252 26.34 11.40 -26.84
N ARG A 253 27.42 10.69 -27.16
CA ARG A 253 28.00 9.67 -26.25
C ARG A 253 28.48 10.31 -24.95
N SER A 254 29.04 11.52 -25.02
CA SER A 254 29.45 12.25 -23.82
C SER A 254 28.27 12.65 -22.95
N THR A 255 27.17 13.13 -23.56
CA THR A 255 25.91 13.41 -22.86
C THR A 255 25.39 12.20 -22.14
N ASN A 256 25.33 11.03 -22.81
CA ASN A 256 24.87 9.78 -22.21
C ASN A 256 25.70 9.38 -20.99
N ILE A 257 27.03 9.50 -21.08
CA ILE A 257 27.95 9.22 -19.96
C ILE A 257 27.66 10.15 -18.78
N GLN A 258 27.44 11.46 -19.03
CA GLN A 258 27.11 12.42 -17.99
C GLN A 258 25.76 12.10 -17.32
N VAL A 259 24.71 11.90 -18.12
CA VAL A 259 23.35 11.58 -17.64
C VAL A 259 23.34 10.34 -16.74
N VAL A 260 23.96 9.25 -17.19
CA VAL A 260 23.93 8.04 -16.38
C VAL A 260 24.82 8.15 -15.13
N THR A 261 25.92 8.92 -15.20
CA THR A 261 26.77 9.19 -14.03
C THR A 261 25.99 9.98 -12.99
N GLU A 262 25.20 10.99 -13.38
CA GLU A 262 24.30 11.75 -12.49
C GLU A 262 23.21 10.87 -11.88
N PHE A 263 22.68 9.89 -12.63
CA PHE A 263 21.70 8.96 -12.09
C PHE A 263 22.26 8.02 -11.00
N VAL A 264 23.52 7.69 -11.09
CA VAL A 264 24.24 6.84 -10.12
C VAL A 264 24.76 7.65 -8.94
N ASP A 265 25.14 8.91 -9.18
CA ASP A 265 25.63 9.81 -8.13
C ASP A 265 24.64 9.98 -7.00
N GLY A 266 25.11 10.07 -5.78
CA GLY A 266 24.29 10.26 -4.58
C GLY A 266 23.58 9.00 -4.08
N THR A 267 23.82 7.83 -4.68
CA THR A 267 23.21 6.58 -4.22
C THR A 267 23.81 6.16 -2.88
N VAL A 268 22.95 5.98 -1.87
CA VAL A 268 23.28 5.41 -0.57
C VAL A 268 22.77 3.98 -0.52
N LEU A 269 23.62 3.04 -0.12
CA LEU A 269 23.23 1.65 0.15
C LEU A 269 23.47 1.33 1.61
N MET A 270 22.39 1.03 2.33
CA MET A 270 22.47 0.55 3.71
C MET A 270 23.04 -0.87 3.75
N PRO A 271 23.48 -1.37 4.93
CA PRO A 271 23.94 -2.74 5.07
C PRO A 271 22.98 -3.75 4.47
N GLY A 272 23.50 -4.58 3.57
CA GLY A 272 22.72 -5.62 2.90
C GLY A 272 21.85 -5.19 1.74
N GLU A 273 21.75 -3.89 1.41
CA GLU A 273 21.02 -3.42 0.23
C GLU A 273 21.78 -3.71 -1.07
N GLU A 274 21.03 -4.00 -2.13
CA GLU A 274 21.54 -4.29 -3.46
C GLU A 274 21.35 -3.09 -4.40
N PHE A 275 22.41 -2.80 -5.16
CA PHE A 275 22.40 -1.86 -6.27
C PHE A 275 22.15 -2.58 -7.60
N SER A 276 21.31 -2.01 -8.45
CA SER A 276 21.10 -2.43 -9.84
C SER A 276 21.40 -1.24 -10.76
N TYR A 277 22.41 -1.42 -11.61
CA TYR A 277 22.78 -0.40 -12.59
C TYR A 277 21.69 -0.23 -13.64
N SER A 278 21.13 -1.32 -14.17
CA SER A 278 20.06 -1.29 -15.17
C SER A 278 18.84 -0.51 -14.67
N LYS A 279 18.42 -0.77 -13.41
CA LYS A 279 17.31 -0.01 -12.79
C LYS A 279 17.64 1.48 -12.64
N THR A 280 18.87 1.80 -12.20
CA THR A 280 19.29 3.16 -11.92
C THR A 280 19.46 3.97 -13.19
N SER A 281 20.05 3.37 -14.24
CA SER A 281 20.31 4.03 -15.53
C SER A 281 19.03 4.28 -16.36
N GLN A 282 17.90 3.70 -16.00
CA GLN A 282 16.61 3.85 -16.69
C GLN A 282 15.67 4.85 -16.01
N LYS A 283 16.14 5.68 -15.07
CA LYS A 283 15.30 6.66 -14.34
C LYS A 283 14.54 7.59 -15.29
N ASP A 284 15.23 8.08 -16.34
CA ASP A 284 14.61 8.88 -17.39
C ASP A 284 15.33 8.61 -18.73
N LYS A 285 14.72 7.76 -19.56
CA LYS A 285 15.29 7.39 -20.86
C LYS A 285 15.25 8.52 -21.91
N SER A 286 14.42 9.54 -21.71
CA SER A 286 14.29 10.64 -22.66
C SER A 286 15.53 11.55 -22.72
N LEU A 287 16.38 11.50 -21.70
CA LEU A 287 17.60 12.28 -21.60
C LEU A 287 18.76 11.70 -22.44
N TYR A 288 18.66 10.43 -22.85
CA TYR A 288 19.70 9.79 -23.66
C TYR A 288 19.61 10.19 -25.14
N LYS A 289 20.75 10.22 -25.78
CA LYS A 289 20.93 10.50 -27.22
C LYS A 289 21.36 9.22 -27.94
N GLU A 290 21.12 9.15 -29.24
CA GLU A 290 21.71 8.12 -30.08
C GLU A 290 23.24 8.26 -30.08
N GLY A 291 23.94 7.17 -29.80
CA GLY A 291 25.39 7.08 -29.74
C GLY A 291 25.88 5.74 -30.26
N ASN A 292 27.18 5.59 -30.50
CA ASN A 292 27.75 4.33 -30.92
C ASN A 292 27.68 3.31 -29.77
N ALA A 293 27.02 2.18 -30.04
CA ALA A 293 26.89 1.01 -29.16
C ALA A 293 27.40 -0.24 -29.86
N TYR A 294 27.84 -1.22 -29.07
CA TYR A 294 28.24 -2.55 -29.59
C TYR A 294 27.04 -3.49 -29.46
N ILE A 295 26.43 -3.86 -30.60
CA ILE A 295 25.32 -4.80 -30.68
C ILE A 295 25.66 -5.86 -31.74
N ASN A 296 25.51 -7.13 -31.38
CA ASN A 296 25.78 -8.27 -32.30
C ASN A 296 27.13 -8.21 -33.02
N ASN A 297 28.18 -7.87 -32.28
CA ASN A 297 29.54 -7.72 -32.78
C ASN A 297 29.74 -6.62 -33.85
N GLN A 298 28.81 -5.64 -33.89
CA GLN A 298 28.89 -4.49 -34.78
C GLN A 298 28.74 -3.20 -33.98
N ILE A 299 29.35 -2.13 -34.49
CA ILE A 299 29.11 -0.78 -33.96
C ILE A 299 27.87 -0.25 -34.66
N VAL A 300 26.81 -0.01 -33.89
CA VAL A 300 25.56 0.58 -34.38
C VAL A 300 25.22 1.80 -33.57
N LYS A 301 24.42 2.68 -34.16
CA LYS A 301 23.82 3.79 -33.38
C LYS A 301 22.61 3.27 -32.60
N ASP A 302 22.64 3.47 -31.31
CA ASP A 302 21.56 3.10 -30.42
C ASP A 302 21.42 4.11 -29.29
N ILE A 303 20.23 4.17 -28.69
CA ILE A 303 19.97 5.05 -27.55
C ILE A 303 20.77 4.57 -26.34
N GLY A 304 21.55 5.48 -25.74
CA GLY A 304 22.34 5.16 -24.55
C GLY A 304 23.77 4.66 -24.84
N GLY A 305 24.27 4.82 -26.08
CA GLY A 305 25.70 4.54 -26.36
C GLY A 305 26.60 5.26 -25.34
N GLY A 306 27.49 4.52 -24.67
CA GLY A 306 28.40 5.02 -23.62
C GLY A 306 28.08 4.52 -22.20
N ILE A 307 26.85 4.04 -21.91
CA ILE A 307 26.46 3.61 -20.56
C ILE A 307 27.31 2.43 -20.02
N CYS A 308 27.77 1.54 -20.88
CA CYS A 308 28.66 0.42 -20.49
C CYS A 308 30.05 0.89 -20.03
N GLN A 309 30.54 2.05 -20.48
CA GLN A 309 31.78 2.61 -19.93
C GLN A 309 31.56 3.06 -18.50
N VAL A 310 30.39 3.63 -18.19
CA VAL A 310 30.04 4.07 -16.83
C VAL A 310 29.86 2.85 -15.90
N SER A 311 29.17 1.79 -16.33
CA SER A 311 29.05 0.56 -15.54
C SER A 311 30.41 -0.11 -15.29
N THR A 312 31.31 -0.11 -16.29
CA THR A 312 32.68 -0.61 -16.15
C THR A 312 33.47 0.21 -15.13
N THR A 313 33.38 1.54 -15.19
CA THR A 313 34.08 2.42 -14.24
C THR A 313 33.57 2.22 -12.81
N LEU A 314 32.26 2.11 -12.65
CA LEU A 314 31.63 1.82 -11.36
C LEU A 314 32.05 0.43 -10.85
N TYR A 315 32.04 -0.62 -11.69
CA TYR A 315 32.49 -1.95 -11.35
C TYR A 315 33.91 -1.96 -10.77
N ARG A 316 34.84 -1.27 -11.44
CA ARG A 316 36.23 -1.16 -10.98
C ARG A 316 36.35 -0.45 -9.63
N ALA A 317 35.58 0.65 -9.43
CA ALA A 317 35.55 1.36 -8.14
C ALA A 317 34.99 0.50 -7.02
N VAL A 318 33.91 -0.23 -7.28
CA VAL A 318 33.24 -1.16 -6.35
C VAL A 318 34.16 -2.31 -5.96
N MET A 319 34.86 -2.90 -6.93
CA MET A 319 35.84 -3.95 -6.66
C MET A 319 37.04 -3.45 -5.83
N ARG A 320 37.46 -2.19 -6.02
CA ARG A 320 38.48 -1.52 -5.17
C ARG A 320 37.98 -1.22 -3.77
N ALA A 321 36.68 -1.10 -3.57
CA ALA A 321 36.04 -1.05 -2.26
C ALA A 321 35.84 -2.44 -1.62
N ASN A 322 36.42 -3.50 -2.18
CA ASN A 322 36.23 -4.91 -1.76
C ASN A 322 34.77 -5.37 -1.72
N ILE A 323 33.95 -4.87 -2.63
CA ILE A 323 32.55 -5.27 -2.79
C ILE A 323 32.43 -6.17 -4.01
N ARG A 324 31.89 -7.38 -3.82
CA ARG A 324 31.72 -8.35 -4.91
C ARG A 324 30.43 -8.06 -5.68
N SER A 325 30.52 -8.25 -7.00
CA SER A 325 29.34 -8.21 -7.85
C SER A 325 28.45 -9.41 -7.58
N THR A 326 27.14 -9.22 -7.53
CA THR A 326 26.11 -10.28 -7.52
C THR A 326 25.69 -10.64 -8.95
N GLU A 327 25.85 -9.70 -9.90
CA GLU A 327 25.68 -9.93 -11.34
C GLU A 327 26.69 -9.07 -12.12
N ARG A 328 27.43 -9.69 -13.03
CA ARG A 328 28.37 -9.00 -13.93
C ARG A 328 28.56 -9.81 -15.20
N HIS A 329 28.56 -9.16 -16.34
CA HIS A 329 28.84 -9.74 -17.66
C HIS A 329 29.97 -8.96 -18.33
N ASN A 330 30.87 -9.67 -19.06
CA ASN A 330 31.83 -9.02 -19.92
C ASN A 330 31.21 -8.63 -21.27
N HIS A 331 31.81 -7.68 -21.98
CA HIS A 331 31.45 -7.42 -23.37
C HIS A 331 31.76 -8.62 -24.29
N SER A 332 30.98 -8.76 -25.36
CA SER A 332 31.26 -9.76 -26.41
C SER A 332 32.56 -9.47 -27.19
N LEU A 333 32.93 -8.19 -27.32
CA LEU A 333 34.15 -7.68 -27.93
C LEU A 333 34.95 -6.88 -26.91
N THR A 334 36.29 -6.78 -27.12
CA THR A 334 37.10 -5.89 -26.27
C THR A 334 36.74 -4.42 -26.46
N VAL A 335 36.83 -3.66 -25.40
CA VAL A 335 36.53 -2.21 -25.38
C VAL A 335 37.78 -1.39 -25.09
N GLY A 336 37.88 -0.20 -25.69
CA GLY A 336 39.13 0.60 -25.60
C GLY A 336 39.35 1.27 -24.22
N TYR A 337 38.37 1.25 -23.32
CA TYR A 337 38.46 1.88 -22.00
C TYR A 337 38.71 0.90 -20.86
N SER A 338 38.82 -0.42 -21.15
CA SER A 338 39.11 -1.46 -20.16
C SER A 338 39.94 -2.59 -20.76
N ASN A 339 40.81 -3.19 -19.97
CA ASN A 339 41.45 -4.45 -20.31
C ASN A 339 40.44 -5.61 -20.21
N PRO A 340 40.64 -6.70 -20.97
CA PRO A 340 39.84 -7.92 -20.88
C PRO A 340 39.69 -8.42 -19.42
N SER A 341 38.50 -8.89 -19.06
CA SER A 341 38.08 -9.37 -17.72
C SER A 341 38.01 -8.32 -16.63
N LEU A 342 38.17 -7.03 -16.98
CA LEU A 342 38.07 -5.91 -16.05
C LEU A 342 36.90 -4.95 -16.38
N ASP A 343 36.00 -5.37 -17.24
CA ASP A 343 34.84 -4.62 -17.72
C ASP A 343 33.52 -5.17 -17.16
N ALA A 344 32.47 -4.40 -17.26
CA ALA A 344 31.09 -4.81 -16.96
C ALA A 344 30.14 -4.20 -17.99
N THR A 345 29.53 -5.04 -18.84
CA THR A 345 28.54 -4.61 -19.82
C THR A 345 27.13 -4.69 -19.25
N VAL A 346 26.26 -3.86 -19.79
CA VAL A 346 24.82 -3.83 -19.46
C VAL A 346 23.99 -3.72 -20.73
N ALA A 347 22.84 -4.36 -20.73
CA ALA A 347 21.84 -4.25 -21.79
C ALA A 347 20.46 -4.23 -21.14
N TRP A 348 19.75 -3.13 -21.29
CA TRP A 348 18.45 -2.93 -20.63
C TRP A 348 17.46 -4.06 -20.93
N GLY A 349 16.98 -4.72 -19.87
CA GLY A 349 16.07 -5.85 -19.96
C GLY A 349 16.74 -7.22 -20.14
N TYR A 350 18.08 -7.27 -20.35
CA TYR A 350 18.80 -8.53 -20.60
C TYR A 350 20.01 -8.76 -19.68
N LEU A 351 20.88 -7.74 -19.52
CA LEU A 351 22.10 -7.84 -18.73
C LEU A 351 22.17 -6.68 -17.75
N ASP A 352 22.49 -6.98 -16.50
CA ASP A 352 22.67 -5.98 -15.46
C ASP A 352 24.05 -6.04 -14.82
N TYR A 353 24.41 -4.97 -14.13
CA TYR A 353 25.52 -4.93 -13.21
C TYR A 353 24.97 -4.68 -11.81
N LYS A 354 25.11 -5.67 -10.91
CA LYS A 354 24.58 -5.62 -9.54
C LYS A 354 25.67 -5.93 -8.52
N PHE A 355 25.52 -5.33 -7.37
CA PHE A 355 26.32 -5.64 -6.17
C PHE A 355 25.52 -5.33 -4.92
N LYS A 356 25.88 -5.99 -3.82
CA LYS A 356 25.25 -5.83 -2.51
C LYS A 356 26.26 -5.23 -1.56
N ASN A 357 25.84 -4.26 -0.72
CA ASN A 357 26.68 -3.76 0.35
C ASN A 357 26.94 -4.87 1.40
N PRO A 358 28.17 -5.41 1.51
CA PRO A 358 28.47 -6.49 2.44
C PRO A 358 28.84 -6.01 3.85
N TYR A 359 28.99 -4.70 4.02
CA TYR A 359 29.46 -4.09 5.25
C TYR A 359 28.31 -3.88 6.25
N ASP A 360 28.66 -3.69 7.53
CA ASP A 360 27.76 -3.30 8.60
C ASP A 360 27.58 -1.77 8.72
N PHE A 361 28.12 -1.02 7.75
CA PHE A 361 28.00 0.41 7.58
C PHE A 361 27.46 0.75 6.19
N PRO A 362 26.80 1.92 6.03
CA PRO A 362 26.33 2.35 4.72
C PRO A 362 27.50 2.74 3.80
N ILE A 363 27.28 2.63 2.51
CA ILE A 363 28.17 3.17 1.48
C ILE A 363 27.46 4.25 0.66
N TYR A 364 28.23 5.20 0.15
CA TYR A 364 27.75 6.27 -0.74
C TYR A 364 28.54 6.23 -2.03
N ILE A 365 27.84 6.30 -3.15
CA ILE A 365 28.44 6.31 -4.49
C ILE A 365 28.50 7.74 -5.00
N LYS A 366 29.70 8.26 -5.21
CA LYS A 366 29.94 9.57 -5.84
C LYS A 366 30.35 9.37 -7.28
N GLY A 367 29.54 9.88 -8.23
CA GLY A 367 29.84 9.95 -9.63
C GLY A 367 30.30 11.35 -10.03
N ILE A 368 31.39 11.45 -10.78
CA ILE A 368 31.98 12.72 -11.22
C ILE A 368 32.32 12.63 -12.71
N THR A 369 31.85 13.59 -13.49
CA THR A 369 32.30 13.80 -14.87
C THR A 369 33.05 15.12 -14.94
N HIS A 370 34.32 15.06 -15.33
CA HIS A 370 35.14 16.27 -15.49
C HIS A 370 36.21 16.05 -16.59
N ASN A 371 36.40 17.02 -17.46
CA ASN A 371 37.43 17.01 -18.51
C ASN A 371 37.43 15.70 -19.34
N LYS A 372 36.24 15.23 -19.76
CA LYS A 372 36.07 13.96 -20.49
C LYS A 372 36.57 12.71 -19.73
N ASN A 373 36.59 12.78 -18.43
CA ASN A 373 36.80 11.62 -17.55
C ASN A 373 35.52 11.36 -16.73
N VAL A 374 35.21 10.09 -16.51
CA VAL A 374 34.22 9.63 -15.56
C VAL A 374 34.91 8.92 -14.41
N THR A 375 34.60 9.36 -13.19
CA THR A 375 35.17 8.84 -11.96
C THR A 375 34.05 8.39 -11.03
N PHE A 376 34.19 7.21 -10.44
CA PHE A 376 33.41 6.82 -9.30
C PHE A 376 34.28 6.69 -8.07
N LYS A 377 33.77 7.25 -6.96
CA LYS A 377 34.33 7.08 -5.61
C LYS A 377 33.27 6.39 -4.74
N ILE A 378 33.66 5.31 -4.11
CA ILE A 378 32.84 4.63 -3.11
C ILE A 378 33.30 5.15 -1.76
N TYR A 379 32.41 5.83 -1.07
CA TYR A 379 32.63 6.30 0.31
C TYR A 379 32.04 5.29 1.29
N GLY A 380 32.70 5.10 2.40
CA GLY A 380 32.30 4.19 3.47
C GLY A 380 33.10 4.47 4.74
N ASN A 381 33.24 3.46 5.59
CA ASN A 381 34.11 3.52 6.75
C ASN A 381 35.50 3.02 6.37
N VAL A 382 36.50 3.89 6.46
CA VAL A 382 37.91 3.55 6.06
C VAL A 382 38.48 2.47 6.96
N ASP A 383 38.24 2.54 8.27
CA ASP A 383 38.69 1.52 9.22
C ASP A 383 38.06 0.14 8.95
N GLY A 384 36.89 0.10 8.29
CA GLY A 384 36.22 -1.12 7.87
C GLY A 384 37.04 -1.96 6.88
N LEU A 385 38.00 -1.34 6.16
CA LEU A 385 38.97 -2.03 5.30
C LEU A 385 40.14 -2.65 6.07
N LYS A 386 40.26 -2.38 7.37
CA LYS A 386 41.31 -2.94 8.26
C LYS A 386 42.74 -2.71 7.74
N GLY A 387 43.02 -1.52 7.22
CA GLY A 387 44.33 -1.16 6.66
C GLY A 387 44.66 -1.81 5.32
N ARG A 388 43.69 -2.45 4.66
CA ARG A 388 43.87 -3.09 3.36
C ARG A 388 43.40 -2.19 2.24
N SER A 389 44.01 -2.39 1.06
CA SER A 389 43.52 -1.80 -0.18
C SER A 389 43.39 -2.89 -1.25
N TYR A 390 42.59 -2.61 -2.27
CA TYR A 390 42.22 -3.59 -3.26
C TYR A 390 42.39 -3.01 -4.68
N ASP A 391 42.80 -3.84 -5.63
CA ASP A 391 42.80 -3.53 -7.05
C ASP A 391 42.44 -4.75 -7.88
N MET A 392 42.30 -4.57 -9.20
CA MET A 392 42.06 -5.62 -10.15
C MET A 392 43.20 -5.73 -11.15
N THR A 393 43.52 -6.95 -11.54
CA THR A 393 44.42 -7.25 -12.65
C THR A 393 43.85 -8.33 -13.53
N ASN A 394 44.38 -8.49 -14.73
CA ASN A 394 43.97 -9.55 -15.64
C ASN A 394 45.18 -10.35 -16.11
N GLU A 395 44.92 -11.54 -16.68
CA GLU A 395 45.86 -12.42 -17.30
C GLU A 395 45.28 -12.91 -18.63
N ILE A 396 46.00 -12.70 -19.73
CA ILE A 396 45.59 -13.15 -21.06
C ILE A 396 46.01 -14.62 -21.21
N LEU A 397 45.06 -15.50 -21.42
CA LEU A 397 45.26 -16.92 -21.62
C LEU A 397 45.44 -17.26 -23.11
N ASN A 398 44.72 -16.58 -23.99
CA ASN A 398 44.76 -16.81 -25.43
C ASN A 398 44.47 -15.52 -26.19
N VAL A 399 45.17 -15.36 -27.31
CA VAL A 399 45.01 -14.25 -28.27
C VAL A 399 44.50 -14.82 -29.58
N ILE A 400 43.37 -14.33 -30.07
CA ILE A 400 42.72 -14.80 -31.30
C ILE A 400 42.82 -13.69 -32.35
N ASN A 401 43.82 -13.80 -33.21
CA ASN A 401 44.06 -12.80 -34.26
C ASN A 401 42.94 -12.79 -35.30
N PRO A 402 42.62 -11.62 -35.89
CA PRO A 402 41.63 -11.49 -36.96
C PRO A 402 42.01 -12.37 -38.17
N LYS A 403 41.06 -13.18 -38.62
CA LYS A 403 41.18 -13.92 -39.90
C LYS A 403 40.73 -12.96 -41.03
N GLU A 404 41.35 -13.14 -42.24
CA GLU A 404 40.89 -12.37 -43.41
C GLU A 404 39.57 -12.92 -43.96
N GLU A 405 38.63 -12.02 -44.16
CA GLU A 405 37.40 -12.19 -44.95
C GLU A 405 37.55 -11.49 -46.28
N ILE A 406 37.66 -12.27 -47.37
CA ILE A 406 37.88 -11.72 -48.71
C ILE A 406 36.54 -11.44 -49.39
N ILE A 407 36.34 -10.18 -49.77
CA ILE A 407 35.20 -9.68 -50.54
C ILE A 407 35.64 -9.46 -51.98
N LYS A 408 35.15 -10.26 -52.93
CA LYS A 408 35.45 -10.14 -54.37
C LYS A 408 34.74 -8.90 -54.94
N ASP A 409 35.50 -8.02 -55.66
CA ASP A 409 34.99 -6.80 -56.27
C ASP A 409 35.20 -6.82 -57.78
N PRO A 410 34.15 -6.95 -58.61
CA PRO A 410 34.26 -6.97 -60.07
C PRO A 410 34.58 -5.59 -60.70
N ASN A 411 34.52 -4.50 -59.91
CA ASN A 411 34.83 -3.15 -60.36
C ASN A 411 36.31 -2.80 -60.17
N LEU A 412 37.03 -3.54 -59.33
CA LEU A 412 38.46 -3.35 -59.09
C LEU A 412 39.32 -4.21 -60.04
N LYS A 413 40.44 -3.67 -60.51
CA LYS A 413 41.44 -4.40 -61.35
C LYS A 413 41.88 -5.65 -60.61
N GLU A 414 41.99 -6.77 -61.32
CA GLU A 414 42.44 -8.06 -60.81
C GLU A 414 43.72 -7.93 -59.99
N GLY A 415 43.80 -8.53 -58.82
CA GLY A 415 44.92 -8.48 -57.87
C GLY A 415 45.00 -7.24 -56.98
N THR A 416 44.16 -6.21 -57.21
CA THR A 416 44.07 -5.04 -56.30
C THR A 416 43.47 -5.47 -54.96
N ARG A 417 44.14 -5.12 -53.85
CA ARG A 417 43.66 -5.40 -52.47
C ARG A 417 43.43 -4.10 -51.70
N ILE A 418 42.21 -3.92 -51.18
CA ILE A 418 41.83 -2.80 -50.34
C ILE A 418 41.37 -3.33 -48.99
N VAL A 419 42.00 -2.86 -47.91
CA VAL A 419 41.59 -3.19 -46.55
C VAL A 419 40.42 -2.27 -46.16
N GLU A 420 39.24 -2.84 -46.01
CA GLU A 420 38.04 -2.12 -45.55
C GLU A 420 37.97 -1.98 -44.03
N SER A 421 38.40 -3.06 -43.32
CA SER A 421 38.44 -3.10 -41.88
C SER A 421 39.62 -3.96 -41.41
N ASN A 422 40.36 -3.49 -40.43
CA ASN A 422 41.45 -4.25 -39.82
C ASN A 422 40.96 -5.41 -38.92
N GLY A 423 39.65 -5.49 -38.68
CA GLY A 423 39.08 -6.43 -37.71
C GLY A 423 39.44 -6.08 -36.25
N GLN A 424 39.17 -6.99 -35.35
CA GLN A 424 39.49 -6.85 -33.93
C GLN A 424 39.98 -8.17 -33.35
N THR A 425 41.05 -8.12 -32.56
CA THR A 425 41.60 -9.29 -31.85
C THR A 425 40.65 -9.75 -30.76
N GLY A 426 40.36 -11.06 -30.73
CA GLY A 426 39.66 -11.72 -29.66
C GLY A 426 40.61 -12.20 -28.55
N TYR A 427 40.07 -12.45 -27.39
CA TYR A 427 40.86 -12.88 -26.22
C TYR A 427 40.08 -13.88 -25.37
N VAL A 428 40.85 -14.77 -24.69
CA VAL A 428 40.41 -15.48 -23.50
C VAL A 428 41.27 -14.96 -22.35
N SER A 429 40.63 -14.54 -21.27
CA SER A 429 41.31 -13.82 -20.18
C SER A 429 40.70 -14.18 -18.82
N LYS A 430 41.54 -14.13 -17.78
CA LYS A 430 41.13 -14.21 -16.39
C LYS A 430 41.23 -12.86 -15.72
N GLY A 431 40.19 -12.49 -14.90
CA GLY A 431 40.20 -11.32 -14.03
C GLY A 431 40.45 -11.72 -12.59
N TYR A 432 41.31 -10.99 -11.92
CA TYR A 432 41.66 -11.23 -10.51
C TYR A 432 41.46 -9.97 -9.67
N GLN A 433 41.10 -10.16 -8.40
CA GLN A 433 41.23 -9.11 -7.38
C GLN A 433 42.54 -9.35 -6.61
N LEU A 434 43.26 -8.26 -6.37
CA LEU A 434 44.45 -8.20 -5.53
C LEU A 434 44.08 -7.56 -4.20
N THR A 435 44.52 -8.17 -3.10
CA THR A 435 44.49 -7.57 -1.77
C THR A 435 45.88 -7.14 -1.38
N TYR A 436 46.00 -5.89 -0.96
CA TYR A 436 47.25 -5.30 -0.49
C TYR A 436 47.15 -5.05 1.03
N GLU A 437 48.24 -5.30 1.71
CA GLU A 437 48.49 -4.93 3.09
C GLU A 437 49.91 -4.33 3.22
N ASN A 438 50.02 -3.13 3.75
CA ASN A 438 51.27 -2.37 3.80
C ASN A 438 51.97 -2.27 2.41
N GLY A 439 51.21 -2.05 1.36
CA GLY A 439 51.68 -1.91 -0.04
C GLY A 439 52.14 -3.22 -0.70
N LYS A 440 52.09 -4.37 -0.05
CA LYS A 440 52.40 -5.68 -0.60
C LYS A 440 51.16 -6.47 -0.93
N VAL A 441 51.18 -7.19 -2.05
CA VAL A 441 50.10 -8.13 -2.42
C VAL A 441 50.14 -9.32 -1.46
N ILE A 442 49.08 -9.51 -0.70
CA ILE A 442 48.94 -10.65 0.22
C ILE A 442 47.98 -11.73 -0.31
N LYS A 443 47.11 -11.35 -1.30
CA LYS A 443 46.16 -12.29 -1.91
C LYS A 443 45.90 -11.91 -3.36
N LYS A 444 45.87 -12.90 -4.25
CA LYS A 444 45.35 -12.80 -5.63
C LYS A 444 44.22 -13.79 -5.79
N GLU A 445 43.03 -13.33 -6.11
CA GLU A 445 41.80 -14.12 -6.12
C GLU A 445 41.13 -14.07 -7.50
N LEU A 446 40.85 -15.21 -8.11
CA LEU A 446 40.19 -15.34 -9.40
C LEU A 446 38.74 -14.85 -9.24
N ILE A 447 38.33 -13.88 -10.09
CA ILE A 447 36.99 -13.32 -10.14
C ILE A 447 36.19 -13.88 -11.31
N SER A 448 36.80 -13.92 -12.48
CA SER A 448 36.13 -14.36 -13.72
C SER A 448 37.11 -14.99 -14.71
N THR A 449 36.58 -15.80 -15.63
CA THR A 449 37.24 -16.19 -16.87
C THR A 449 36.34 -15.83 -18.02
N ASP A 450 36.77 -14.95 -18.88
CA ASP A 450 35.93 -14.27 -19.87
C ASP A 450 36.49 -14.53 -21.28
N SER A 451 35.61 -14.55 -22.29
CA SER A 451 35.94 -14.69 -23.69
C SER A 451 35.43 -13.49 -24.47
N TYR A 452 36.27 -13.00 -25.38
CA TYR A 452 35.99 -11.89 -26.30
C TYR A 452 36.14 -12.39 -27.71
N ALA A 453 35.12 -12.20 -28.54
CA ALA A 453 35.15 -12.66 -29.92
C ALA A 453 36.16 -11.84 -30.75
N MET A 454 36.78 -12.46 -31.78
CA MET A 454 37.50 -11.73 -32.79
C MET A 454 36.53 -11.22 -33.88
N VAL A 455 36.84 -10.08 -34.51
CA VAL A 455 36.15 -9.59 -35.70
C VAL A 455 37.10 -9.80 -36.90
N PRO A 456 36.63 -10.40 -38.03
CA PRO A 456 37.46 -10.61 -39.21
C PRO A 456 37.95 -9.29 -39.80
N ARG A 457 39.19 -9.33 -40.35
CA ARG A 457 39.74 -8.29 -41.19
C ARG A 457 39.09 -8.36 -42.58
N LYS A 458 38.36 -7.35 -43.01
CA LYS A 458 37.72 -7.35 -44.33
C LYS A 458 38.64 -6.77 -45.41
N VAL A 459 38.88 -7.57 -46.44
CA VAL A 459 39.75 -7.19 -47.56
C VAL A 459 38.99 -7.37 -48.86
N ARG A 460 38.81 -6.26 -49.61
CA ARG A 460 38.21 -6.27 -50.93
C ARG A 460 39.32 -6.64 -51.95
N VAL A 461 39.07 -7.63 -52.79
CA VAL A 461 40.02 -8.11 -53.83
C VAL A 461 39.39 -7.93 -55.21
N GLY A 462 40.07 -7.20 -56.08
CA GLY A 462 39.63 -6.97 -57.48
C GLY A 462 39.66 -8.24 -58.34
N THR A 463 38.59 -8.38 -59.14
CA THR A 463 38.43 -9.51 -60.07
C THR A 463 38.17 -9.07 -61.52
N LYS A 464 38.23 -7.73 -61.82
CA LYS A 464 38.06 -7.19 -63.18
C LYS A 464 39.29 -7.55 -64.02
N LYS A 465 39.14 -8.47 -64.95
CA LYS A 465 40.14 -8.72 -65.98
C LYS A 465 40.28 -7.50 -66.93
N ASN A 466 41.49 -7.23 -67.39
CA ASN A 466 41.79 -6.16 -68.38
C ASN A 466 41.03 -6.39 -69.67
#